data_1a94280ba8f19edc38f0e7afed0eacf3
#
_entry.id   1a94280ba8f19edc38f0e7afed0eacf3
#
_cell.length_a   1.000
_cell.length_b   1.000
_cell.length_c   1.000
_cell.angle_alpha   90.00
_cell.angle_beta   90.00
_cell.angle_gamma   90.00
#
_symmetry.space_group_name_H-M   'P 1'
#
loop_
_entity.id
_entity.type
_entity.pdbx_description
1 polymer ?
#
loop_
_entity_poly.entity_id
_entity_poly.type
_entity_poly.pdbx_seq_one_letter_code
_entity_poly.pdbx_strand_id
1 'polypeptide(L)'
;MKEILGFHLNGCPYCHNAFRAIEELQAENPAYKNIRIDWVEDQNAQELFKTHPYEYYPNLWFGTDKQYEAQPGESYDQTKAYIKSVFDKALA
;
A
#
# COMPACT_ATOMS: atom_id res chain seq x y z
N MET A 1 13.42 10.37 -2.33
CA MET A 1 12.14 9.63 -2.48
C MET A 1 12.21 8.35 -1.65
N LYS A 2 11.18 8.09 -0.88
CA LYS A 2 11.13 6.89 -0.03
C LYS A 2 10.58 5.71 -0.82
N GLU A 3 11.16 4.53 -0.60
CA GLU A 3 10.61 3.29 -1.12
C GLU A 3 9.49 2.80 -0.21
N ILE A 4 8.52 2.12 -0.80
CA ILE A 4 7.37 1.58 -0.07
C ILE A 4 7.46 0.07 -0.07
N LEU A 5 7.29 -0.55 1.10
CA LEU A 5 7.08 -1.98 1.25
C LEU A 5 5.59 -2.21 1.44
N GLY A 6 5.00 -3.06 0.60
CA GLY A 6 3.57 -3.36 0.66
C GLY A 6 3.32 -4.84 0.88
N PHE A 7 2.30 -5.16 1.67
CA PHE A 7 1.85 -6.55 1.85
C PHE A 7 0.45 -6.70 1.28
N HIS A 8 0.24 -7.79 0.56
CA HIS A 8 -1.06 -8.08 -0.04
C HIS A 8 -1.41 -9.56 0.09
N LEU A 9 -2.66 -9.86 -0.14
CA LEU A 9 -3.20 -11.21 -0.15
C LEU A 9 -3.90 -11.44 -1.48
N ASN A 10 -3.60 -12.53 -2.16
CA ASN A 10 -4.26 -12.88 -3.42
C ASN A 10 -5.76 -13.09 -3.19
N GLY A 11 -6.57 -12.51 -4.07
CA GLY A 11 -8.01 -12.62 -3.99
C GLY A 11 -8.68 -11.68 -2.98
N CYS A 12 -7.92 -10.79 -2.35
CA CYS A 12 -8.45 -9.82 -1.40
C CYS A 12 -9.11 -8.64 -2.13
N PRO A 13 -10.41 -8.36 -1.90
CA PRO A 13 -11.07 -7.23 -2.57
C PRO A 13 -10.44 -5.88 -2.26
N TYR A 14 -10.00 -5.67 -1.03
CA TYR A 14 -9.34 -4.42 -0.64
C TYR A 14 -8.00 -4.26 -1.34
N CYS A 15 -7.27 -5.35 -1.56
CA CYS A 15 -6.03 -5.33 -2.33
C CYS A 15 -6.30 -4.96 -3.79
N HIS A 16 -7.35 -5.50 -4.37
CA HIS A 16 -7.76 -5.15 -5.73
C HIS A 16 -8.07 -3.66 -5.85
N ASN A 17 -8.81 -3.11 -4.88
CA ASN A 17 -9.11 -1.67 -4.84
C ASN A 17 -7.84 -0.85 -4.74
N ALA A 18 -6.87 -1.28 -3.92
CA ALA A 18 -5.61 -0.58 -3.78
C ALA A 18 -4.82 -0.55 -5.09
N PHE A 19 -4.75 -1.67 -5.82
CA PHE A 19 -4.07 -1.73 -7.11
C PHE A 19 -4.73 -0.81 -8.13
N ARG A 20 -6.06 -0.78 -8.17
CA ARG A 20 -6.79 0.15 -9.03
C ARG A 20 -6.50 1.60 -8.67
N ALA A 21 -6.53 1.91 -7.37
CA ALA A 21 -6.27 3.26 -6.89
C ALA A 21 -4.87 3.73 -7.27
N ILE A 22 -3.87 2.85 -7.16
CA ILE A 22 -2.50 3.17 -7.55
C ILE A 22 -2.42 3.50 -9.04
N GLU A 23 -3.05 2.70 -9.90
CA GLU A 23 -3.06 2.96 -11.34
C GLU A 23 -3.71 4.31 -11.65
N GLU A 24 -4.83 4.62 -11.01
CA GLU A 24 -5.51 5.90 -11.22
C GLU A 24 -4.67 7.08 -10.74
N LEU A 25 -4.04 6.95 -9.57
CA LEU A 25 -3.18 7.99 -9.04
C LEU A 25 -2.00 8.26 -9.96
N GLN A 26 -1.38 7.22 -10.50
CA GLN A 26 -0.27 7.35 -11.43
C GLN A 26 -0.69 8.00 -12.75
N ALA A 27 -1.93 7.75 -13.20
CA ALA A 27 -2.47 8.40 -14.38
C ALA A 27 -2.78 9.87 -14.12
N GLU A 28 -3.26 10.20 -12.93
CA GLU A 28 -3.60 11.57 -12.54
C GLU A 28 -2.37 12.44 -12.27
N ASN A 29 -1.32 11.83 -11.72
CA ASN A 29 -0.07 12.54 -11.41
C ASN A 29 1.13 11.69 -11.79
N PRO A 30 1.78 11.99 -12.93
CA PRO A 30 2.92 11.19 -13.40
C PRO A 30 4.09 11.10 -12.42
N ALA A 31 4.22 12.02 -11.47
CA ALA A 31 5.27 11.95 -10.45
C ALA A 31 5.13 10.70 -9.60
N TYR A 32 3.92 10.20 -9.41
CA TYR A 32 3.68 8.98 -8.65
C TYR A 32 4.23 7.72 -9.33
N LYS A 33 4.48 7.76 -10.64
CA LYS A 33 5.09 6.63 -11.36
C LYS A 33 6.53 6.36 -10.94
N ASN A 34 7.19 7.34 -10.34
CA ASN A 34 8.57 7.20 -9.87
C ASN A 34 8.64 6.52 -8.51
N ILE A 35 7.52 6.35 -7.82
CA ILE A 35 7.46 5.71 -6.51
C ILE A 35 7.55 4.20 -6.72
N ARG A 36 8.51 3.57 -6.04
CA ARG A 36 8.68 2.13 -6.06
C ARG A 36 7.93 1.49 -4.90
N ILE A 37 7.14 0.46 -5.21
CA ILE A 37 6.47 -0.37 -4.20
C ILE A 37 6.98 -1.79 -4.37
N ASP A 38 7.59 -2.32 -3.32
CA ASP A 38 7.97 -3.73 -3.27
C ASP A 38 6.81 -4.48 -2.62
N TRP A 39 6.05 -5.22 -3.42
CA TRP A 39 4.92 -5.98 -2.93
C TRP A 39 5.34 -7.37 -2.50
N VAL A 40 4.89 -7.77 -1.30
CA VAL A 40 5.12 -9.10 -0.74
C VAL A 40 3.75 -9.75 -0.52
N GLU A 41 3.56 -10.92 -1.13
CA GLU A 41 2.34 -11.70 -0.93
C GLU A 41 2.39 -12.37 0.44
N ASP A 42 1.24 -12.51 1.10
CA ASP A 42 1.12 -12.98 2.48
C ASP A 42 1.90 -14.27 2.75
N GLN A 43 1.85 -15.24 1.84
CA GLN A 43 2.55 -16.52 2.02
C GLN A 43 4.06 -16.36 2.11
N ASN A 44 4.61 -15.28 1.56
CA ASN A 44 6.04 -15.00 1.54
C ASN A 44 6.45 -14.00 2.62
N ALA A 45 5.51 -13.59 3.49
CA ALA A 45 5.73 -12.52 4.46
C ALA A 45 6.12 -13.02 5.86
N GLN A 46 6.27 -14.31 6.07
CA GLN A 46 6.42 -14.90 7.40
C GLN A 46 7.56 -14.30 8.22
N GLU A 47 8.73 -14.14 7.61
CA GLU A 47 9.87 -13.55 8.31
C GLU A 47 9.68 -12.04 8.54
N LEU A 48 9.16 -11.35 7.54
CA LEU A 48 8.95 -9.91 7.63
C LEU A 48 7.87 -9.55 8.65
N PHE A 49 6.90 -10.43 8.87
CA PHE A 49 5.84 -10.20 9.84
C PHE A 49 6.38 -9.95 11.25
N LYS A 50 7.51 -10.52 11.58
CA LYS A 50 8.14 -10.34 12.90
C LYS A 50 8.50 -8.89 13.17
N THR A 51 8.83 -8.13 12.13
CA THR A 51 9.19 -6.72 12.23
C THR A 51 8.13 -5.80 11.66
N HIS A 52 7.12 -6.35 10.96
CA HIS A 52 6.05 -5.60 10.30
C HIS A 52 4.69 -6.21 10.67
N PRO A 53 4.26 -6.12 11.94
CA PRO A 53 2.99 -6.73 12.36
C PRO A 53 1.80 -5.97 11.78
N TYR A 54 0.82 -6.71 11.24
CA TYR A 54 -0.41 -6.14 10.69
C TYR A 54 -1.56 -7.14 10.84
N GLU A 55 -2.80 -6.63 10.74
CA GLU A 55 -4.00 -7.45 10.86
C GLU A 55 -4.76 -7.56 9.54
N TYR A 56 -4.68 -6.53 8.70
CA TYR A 56 -5.48 -6.44 7.48
C TYR A 56 -4.63 -6.15 6.25
N TYR A 57 -5.14 -6.52 5.07
CA TYR A 57 -4.50 -6.29 3.78
C TYR A 57 -5.33 -5.30 2.96
N PRO A 58 -4.72 -4.47 2.12
CA PRO A 58 -3.27 -4.27 1.99
C PRO A 58 -2.74 -3.35 3.09
N ASN A 59 -1.40 -3.35 3.25
CA ASN A 59 -0.76 -2.36 4.11
C ASN A 59 0.53 -1.88 3.45
N LEU A 60 0.95 -0.67 3.82
CA LEU A 60 2.10 0.00 3.22
C LEU A 60 3.01 0.55 4.31
N TRP A 61 4.31 0.47 4.08
CA TRP A 61 5.33 0.80 5.07
C TRP A 61 6.48 1.59 4.47
N PHE A 62 7.06 2.51 5.26
CA PHE A 62 8.39 3.06 5.03
C PHE A 62 9.33 2.38 6.02
N GLY A 63 10.19 1.47 5.52
CA GLY A 63 11.01 0.66 6.43
C GLY A 63 10.12 -0.12 7.38
N THR A 64 10.24 0.14 8.68
CA THR A 64 9.40 -0.49 9.71
C THR A 64 8.29 0.43 10.23
N ASP A 65 8.09 1.58 9.59
CA ASP A 65 7.02 2.52 9.94
C ASP A 65 5.79 2.27 9.08
N LYS A 66 4.71 1.79 9.71
CA LYS A 66 3.46 1.56 9.03
C LYS A 66 2.82 2.89 8.63
N GLN A 67 2.48 3.03 7.34
CA GLN A 67 1.86 4.24 6.82
C GLN A 67 0.37 4.05 6.57
N TYR A 68 -0.05 2.83 6.25
CA TYR A 68 -1.43 2.55 5.90
C TYR A 68 -1.72 1.07 6.14
N GLU A 69 -2.91 0.81 6.66
CA GLU A 69 -3.44 -0.55 6.77
C GLU A 69 -4.94 -0.46 6.51
N ALA A 70 -5.43 -1.21 5.53
CA ALA A 70 -6.84 -1.20 5.18
C ALA A 70 -7.69 -1.64 6.37
N GLN A 71 -8.86 -1.02 6.50
CA GLN A 71 -9.79 -1.36 7.57
C GLN A 71 -11.07 -1.97 7.00
N PRO A 72 -11.70 -2.90 7.73
CA PRO A 72 -12.96 -3.47 7.27
C PRO A 72 -14.00 -2.38 6.99
N GLY A 73 -14.66 -2.49 5.83
CA GLY A 73 -15.66 -1.52 5.42
C GLY A 73 -15.12 -0.29 4.72
N GLU A 74 -13.81 -0.22 4.52
CA GLU A 74 -13.18 0.90 3.82
C GLU A 74 -13.69 0.98 2.38
N SER A 75 -14.12 2.17 1.96
CA SER A 75 -14.57 2.40 0.60
C SER A 75 -13.39 2.56 -0.36
N TYR A 76 -13.67 2.43 -1.67
CA TYR A 76 -12.64 2.67 -2.69
C TYR A 76 -12.08 4.09 -2.58
N ASP A 77 -12.94 5.09 -2.39
CA ASP A 77 -12.49 6.48 -2.28
C ASP A 77 -11.60 6.70 -1.07
N GLN A 78 -11.91 6.05 0.05
CA GLN A 78 -11.07 6.10 1.25
C GLN A 78 -9.72 5.44 0.99
N THR A 79 -9.71 4.27 0.37
CA THR A 79 -8.48 3.56 -0.01
C THR A 79 -7.60 4.46 -0.88
N LYS A 80 -8.17 5.06 -1.90
CA LYS A 80 -7.43 5.95 -2.81
C LYS A 80 -6.86 7.16 -2.08
N ALA A 81 -7.64 7.77 -1.19
CA ALA A 81 -7.18 8.94 -0.43
C ALA A 81 -6.02 8.59 0.51
N TYR A 82 -6.10 7.46 1.20
CA TYR A 82 -5.01 7.01 2.08
C TYR A 82 -3.73 6.74 1.29
N ILE A 83 -3.85 6.05 0.16
CA ILE A 83 -2.68 5.74 -0.67
C ILE A 83 -2.06 7.02 -1.25
N LYS A 84 -2.90 7.97 -1.66
CA LYS A 84 -2.41 9.27 -2.13
C LYS A 84 -1.58 9.96 -1.04
N SER A 85 -2.06 9.94 0.19
CA SER A 85 -1.32 10.52 1.31
C SER A 85 0.04 9.85 1.51
N VAL A 86 0.10 8.52 1.39
CA VAL A 86 1.38 7.80 1.48
C VAL A 86 2.31 8.19 0.34
N PHE A 87 1.78 8.30 -0.88
CA PHE A 87 2.58 8.70 -2.05
C PHE A 87 3.14 10.12 -1.90
N ASP A 88 2.32 11.04 -1.39
CA ASP A 88 2.77 12.42 -1.17
C ASP A 88 3.92 12.45 -0.15
N LYS A 89 3.82 11.66 0.90
CA LYS A 89 4.91 11.53 1.89
C LYS A 89 6.16 10.90 1.28
N ALA A 90 5.99 9.94 0.38
CA ALA A 90 7.11 9.27 -0.27
C ALA A 90 7.89 10.24 -1.17
N LEU A 91 7.20 11.19 -1.79
CA LEU A 91 7.80 12.19 -2.67
C LEU A 91 8.41 13.36 -1.91
N ALA A 92 8.04 13.56 -0.66
CA ALA A 92 8.50 14.70 0.14
C ALA A 92 9.99 14.66 0.46
#